data_3b9134e1c77ca1e09a2fa0a88bbd835f
#
_entry.id   3b9134e1c77ca1e09a2fa0a88bbd835f
#
_cell.length_a   1.000
_cell.length_b   1.000
_cell.length_c   1.000
_cell.angle_alpha   90.00
_cell.angle_beta   90.00
_cell.angle_gamma   90.00
#
_symmetry.space_group_name_H-M   'P 1'
#
loop_
_entity.id
_entity.type
_entity.pdbx_description
1 polymer ?
#
loop_
_entity_poly.entity_id
_entity_poly.type
_entity_poly.pdbx_seq_one_letter_code
_entity_poly.pdbx_strand_id
1 'polypeptide(L)' 'MIDHFEKVTDKDGALMARRLAKEEGIFAGYSCGSAVAAINQLKSKLTPKDVIVVLLHDHGSRYVGKIFNDDWMKSNNFI' A
#
# COMPACT_ATOMS: atom_id res chain seq x y z
N MET A 1 -11.77 -15.33 -12.23
CA MET A 1 -11.12 -16.39 -11.42
C MET A 1 -10.06 -15.80 -10.52
N ILE A 2 -10.05 -16.22 -9.28
CA ILE A 2 -9.06 -15.72 -8.30
C ILE A 2 -8.14 -16.88 -7.94
N ASP A 3 -6.85 -16.72 -8.22
CA ASP A 3 -5.87 -17.78 -7.98
C ASP A 3 -5.23 -17.70 -6.60
N HIS A 4 -5.25 -16.52 -5.99
CA HIS A 4 -4.56 -16.30 -4.71
C HIS A 4 -5.17 -15.15 -3.92
N PHE A 5 -5.16 -15.29 -2.59
CA PHE A 5 -5.59 -14.25 -1.66
C PHE A 5 -4.45 -13.91 -0.71
N GLU A 6 -4.30 -12.62 -0.41
CA GLU A 6 -3.40 -12.14 0.62
C GLU A 6 -4.16 -11.27 1.60
N LYS A 7 -3.85 -11.41 2.88
CA LYS A 7 -4.41 -10.57 3.93
C LYS A 7 -3.41 -9.47 4.29
N VAL A 8 -3.89 -8.24 4.31
CA VAL A 8 -3.08 -7.05 4.63
C VAL A 8 -3.78 -6.29 5.74
N THR A 9 -3.03 -5.90 6.77
CA THR A 9 -3.59 -5.09 7.84
C THR A 9 -3.74 -3.63 7.40
N ASP A 10 -4.59 -2.88 8.11
CA ASP A 10 -4.75 -1.45 7.85
C ASP A 10 -3.42 -0.70 8.02
N LYS A 11 -2.65 -1.09 9.04
CA LYS A 11 -1.32 -0.53 9.26
C LYS A 11 -0.40 -0.76 8.07
N ASP A 12 -0.36 -1.98 7.54
CA ASP A 12 0.49 -2.33 6.41
C ASP A 12 0.14 -1.50 5.17
N GLY A 13 -1.16 -1.34 4.90
CA GLY A 13 -1.63 -0.53 3.78
C GLY A 13 -1.25 0.93 3.93
N ALA A 14 -1.44 1.49 5.12
CA ALA A 14 -1.11 2.89 5.39
C ALA A 14 0.40 3.14 5.24
N LEU A 15 1.22 2.29 5.82
CA LEU A 15 2.68 2.42 5.75
C LEU A 15 3.19 2.26 4.32
N MET A 16 2.62 1.33 3.55
CA MET A 16 3.03 1.12 2.17
C MET A 16 2.63 2.29 1.28
N ALA A 17 1.46 2.90 1.49
CA ALA A 17 1.07 4.09 0.75
C ALA A 17 2.06 5.24 1.00
N ARG A 18 2.51 5.41 2.24
CA ARG A 18 3.54 6.41 2.59
C ARG A 18 4.87 6.10 1.93
N ARG A 19 5.27 4.83 1.88
CA ARG A 19 6.51 4.40 1.20
C ARG A 19 6.47 4.68 -0.29
N LEU A 20 5.34 4.42 -0.95
CA LEU A 20 5.18 4.72 -2.37
C LEU A 20 5.39 6.19 -2.66
N ALA A 21 4.82 7.06 -1.82
CA ALA A 21 4.99 8.51 -1.99
C ALA A 21 6.45 8.92 -1.77
N LYS A 22 7.09 8.39 -0.73
CA LYS A 22 8.44 8.77 -0.34
C LYS A 22 9.51 8.22 -1.29
N GLU A 23 9.41 6.95 -1.67
CA GLU A 23 10.46 6.25 -2.40
C GLU A 23 10.27 6.30 -3.92
N GLU A 24 9.03 6.31 -4.39
CA GLU A 24 8.71 6.23 -5.82
C GLU A 24 8.03 7.48 -6.36
N GLY A 25 7.70 8.42 -5.51
CA GLY A 25 6.98 9.62 -5.92
C GLY A 25 5.54 9.37 -6.36
N ILE A 26 4.96 8.23 -5.98
CA ILE A 26 3.60 7.87 -6.34
C ILE A 26 2.68 8.22 -5.17
N PHE A 27 1.87 9.27 -5.36
CA PHE A 27 0.94 9.75 -4.35
C PHE A 27 -0.41 9.08 -4.53
N ALA A 28 -0.52 7.85 -4.01
CA ALA A 28 -1.71 7.02 -4.15
C ALA A 28 -2.46 6.89 -2.83
N GLY A 29 -3.69 6.39 -2.92
CA GLY A 29 -4.56 6.25 -1.76
C GLY A 29 -4.28 5.03 -0.91
N TYR A 30 -5.07 4.89 0.15
CA TYR A 30 -4.94 3.83 1.14
C TYR A 30 -5.05 2.43 0.53
N SER A 31 -6.09 2.23 -0.31
CA SER A 31 -6.32 0.93 -0.96
C SER A 31 -5.17 0.54 -1.88
N CYS A 32 -4.55 1.52 -2.51
CA CYS A 32 -3.38 1.29 -3.36
C CYS A 32 -2.20 0.81 -2.53
N GLY A 33 -2.01 1.38 -1.33
CA GLY A 33 -0.99 0.92 -0.40
C GLY A 33 -1.21 -0.52 0.02
N SER A 34 -2.46 -0.89 0.29
CA SER A 34 -2.83 -2.26 0.64
C SER A 34 -2.51 -3.24 -0.50
N ALA A 35 -2.81 -2.87 -1.74
CA ALA A 35 -2.52 -3.72 -2.89
C ALA A 35 -1.02 -3.95 -3.06
N VAL A 36 -0.20 -2.92 -2.91
CA VAL A 36 1.25 -3.04 -3.02
C VAL A 36 1.83 -3.82 -1.83
N ALA A 37 1.29 -3.64 -0.64
CA ALA A 37 1.71 -4.41 0.54
C ALA A 37 1.44 -5.90 0.34
N ALA A 38 0.31 -6.25 -0.28
CA ALA A 38 0.01 -7.65 -0.61
C ALA A 38 1.03 -8.24 -1.57
N ILE A 39 1.47 -7.49 -2.57
CA ILE A 39 2.51 -7.92 -3.50
C ILE A 39 3.83 -8.13 -2.76
N ASN A 40 4.16 -7.26 -1.84
CA ASN A 40 5.37 -7.40 -1.04
C ASN A 40 5.36 -8.68 -0.22
N GLN A 41 4.19 -9.10 0.28
CA GLN A 41 4.03 -10.37 0.98
C GLN A 41 4.23 -11.57 0.05
N LEU A 42 3.85 -11.44 -1.22
CA LEU A 42 4.01 -12.49 -2.23
C LEU A 42 5.43 -12.57 -2.80
N LYS A 43 6.29 -11.65 -2.44
CA LYS A 43 7.62 -11.47 -3.03
C LYS A 43 8.42 -12.77 -3.12
N SER A 44 8.36 -13.63 -2.10
CA SER A 44 9.10 -14.88 -2.07
C SER A 44 8.58 -15.92 -3.07
N LYS A 45 7.35 -15.75 -3.54
CA LYS A 45 6.70 -16.68 -4.49
C LYS A 45 6.82 -16.21 -5.93
N LEU A 46 7.40 -15.03 -6.15
CA LEU A 46 7.50 -14.44 -7.48
C LEU A 46 8.88 -14.73 -8.07
N THR A 47 8.92 -14.82 -9.40
CA THR A 47 10.17 -15.03 -10.15
C THR A 47 10.43 -13.82 -11.04
N PRO A 48 11.69 -13.64 -11.53
CA PRO A 48 11.98 -12.54 -12.45
C PRO A 48 11.17 -12.57 -13.76
N LYS A 49 10.56 -13.70 -14.07
CA LYS A 49 9.73 -13.85 -15.29
C LYS A 49 8.28 -13.39 -15.06
N ASP A 50 7.88 -13.21 -13.82
CA ASP A 50 6.51 -12.80 -13.51
C ASP A 50 6.28 -11.34 -13.86
N VAL A 51 5.12 -11.06 -14.43
CA VAL A 51 4.69 -9.69 -14.72
C VAL A 51 3.55 -9.35 -13.77
N ILE A 52 3.68 -8.23 -13.05
CA ILE A 52 2.71 -7.80 -12.06
C ILE A 52 2.09 -6.48 -12.50
N VAL A 53 0.76 -6.43 -12.54
CA VAL A 53 0.02 -5.21 -12.83
C VAL A 53 -0.80 -4.85 -11.60
N VAL A 54 -0.62 -3.61 -11.10
CA VAL A 54 -1.37 -3.09 -9.95
C VAL A 54 -2.18 -1.88 -10.41
N LEU A 55 -3.48 -1.92 -10.13
CA LEU A 55 -4.33 -0.78 -10.42
C LEU A 55 -4.28 0.21 -9.27
N LEU A 56 -3.72 1.39 -9.52
CA LEU A 56 -3.67 2.49 -8.55
C LEU A 56 -4.86 3.40 -8.81
N HIS A 57 -5.98 3.06 -8.24
CA HIS A 57 -7.29 3.63 -8.57
C HIS A 57 -7.69 4.83 -7.71
N ASP A 58 -6.85 5.23 -6.74
CA ASP A 58 -7.18 6.29 -5.81
C ASP A 58 -5.97 7.20 -5.61
N HIS A 59 -6.21 8.49 -5.43
CA HIS A 59 -5.15 9.49 -5.29
C HIS A 59 -4.93 9.85 -3.82
N GLY A 60 -3.66 10.07 -3.45
CA GLY A 60 -3.27 10.36 -2.07
C GLY A 60 -3.81 11.67 -1.52
N SER A 61 -4.21 12.61 -2.38
CA SER A 61 -4.75 13.90 -1.93
C SER A 61 -5.97 13.76 -1.04
N ARG A 62 -6.71 12.66 -1.14
CA ARG A 62 -7.88 12.37 -0.30
C ARG A 62 -7.50 11.99 1.13
N TYR A 63 -6.22 11.72 1.38
CA TYR A 63 -5.72 11.15 2.64
C TYR A 63 -4.67 12.02 3.32
N VAL A 64 -4.53 13.27 2.92
CA VAL A 64 -3.54 14.20 3.48
C VAL A 64 -3.72 14.35 5.00
N GLY A 65 -4.96 14.39 5.46
CA GLY A 65 -5.25 14.52 6.90
C GLY A 65 -5.32 13.18 7.64
N LYS A 66 -5.00 12.07 6.97
CA LYS A 66 -5.09 10.73 7.53
C LYS A 66 -3.75 10.01 7.40
N ILE A 67 -3.62 9.07 6.48
CA ILE A 67 -2.40 8.24 6.37
C ILE A 67 -1.13 9.04 6.10
N PHE A 68 -1.24 10.22 5.52
CA PHE A 68 -0.08 11.11 5.29
C PHE A 68 0.12 12.13 6.40
N ASN A 69 -0.61 12.00 7.51
CA ASN A 69 -0.48 12.83 8.69
C ASN A 69 0.05 11.99 9.86
N ASP A 70 1.19 12.39 10.42
CA ASP A 70 1.84 11.62 11.48
C ASP A 70 0.98 11.52 12.74
N ASP A 71 0.27 12.59 13.12
CA ASP A 71 -0.60 12.57 14.29
C ASP A 71 -1.73 11.57 14.13
N TRP A 72 -2.33 11.52 12.95
CA TRP A 72 -3.36 10.53 12.64
C TRP A 72 -2.81 9.11 12.73
N MET A 73 -1.61 8.89 12.18
CA MET A 73 -0.94 7.59 12.21
C MET A 73 -0.67 7.14 13.64
N LYS A 74 -0.20 8.07 14.50
CA LYS A 74 0.04 7.78 15.91
C LYS A 74 -1.26 7.48 16.66
N SER A 75 -2.34 8.22 16.38
CA SER A 75 -3.64 8.00 17.00
C SER A 75 -4.21 6.61 16.70
N ASN A 76 -3.84 6.04 15.57
CA ASN A 76 -4.29 4.71 15.14
C ASN A 76 -3.25 3.63 15.46
N ASN A 77 -2.19 3.97 16.17
CA ASN A 77 -1.10 3.05 16.53
C ASN A 77 -0.40 2.45 15.30
N PHE A 78 -0.31 3.20 14.20
CA PHE A 78 0.36 2.75 12.99
C PHE A 78 1.85 3.11 12.97
N ILE A 79 2.24 4.09 13.76
CA ILE A 79 3.65 4.47 13.94
C ILE A 79 3.91 4.81 15.41
#